data_57fcdc4485b921db1c6de011facebcf2
#
_entry.id   57fcdc4485b921db1c6de011facebcf2
#
_cell.length_a   1.000
_cell.length_b   1.000
_cell.length_c   1.000
_cell.angle_alpha   90.00
_cell.angle_beta   90.00
_cell.angle_gamma   90.00
#
_symmetry.space_group_name_H-M   'P 1'
#
loop_
_entity.id
_entity.type
_entity.pdbx_description
1 polymer ?
#
loop_
_entity_poly.entity_id
_entity_poly.type
_entity_poly.pdbx_seq_one_letter_code
_entity_poly.pdbx_strand_id
1 'polypeptide(L)'
;DVYPTFAEQYTDETVQNNSLVVECGERSRFIDYDDIYVQEANMYSYSYSTSFDGEGAITSAIDYVTTEDLPQLYVLEGHGEKDLPENFKEQIEKENIETNTLFLLNVDAIPEEADVILIYEPSSDLSEEEVDMLYQYAEDGGKLLVMAGPTQDGTLENLYGLLENYGVETCEGIVVEGNRDNYTMQPHILLPEMSSNEITDSLIEENYYPNMPISQGMIINDESG
;
A
#
# COMPACT_ATOMS: atom_id res chain seq x y z
N ASP A 1 30.60 13.85 -22.65
CA ASP A 1 29.75 14.72 -21.84
C ASP A 1 30.03 16.18 -22.19
N VAL A 2 29.02 16.83 -22.83
CA VAL A 2 29.13 18.24 -23.22
C VAL A 2 28.81 19.17 -22.07
N TYR A 3 27.96 18.71 -21.13
CA TYR A 3 27.53 19.44 -19.93
C TYR A 3 27.49 18.48 -18.73
N PRO A 4 28.60 18.22 -18.04
CA PRO A 4 28.66 17.23 -16.95
C PRO A 4 27.80 17.61 -15.73
N THR A 5 27.45 18.85 -15.53
CA THR A 5 26.62 19.37 -14.42
C THR A 5 25.15 19.56 -14.81
N PHE A 6 24.75 19.21 -16.04
CA PHE A 6 23.38 19.42 -16.50
C PHE A 6 22.35 18.61 -15.71
N ALA A 7 22.71 17.40 -15.33
CA ALA A 7 21.82 16.50 -14.59
C ALA A 7 21.64 16.92 -13.11
N GLU A 8 22.64 17.61 -12.53
CA GLU A 8 22.61 18.06 -11.13
C GLU A 8 21.43 19.01 -10.80
N GLN A 9 20.78 19.59 -11.80
CA GLN A 9 19.60 20.42 -11.63
C GLN A 9 18.30 19.59 -11.46
N TYR A 10 18.34 18.28 -11.73
CA TYR A 10 17.19 17.39 -11.71
C TYR A 10 17.30 16.28 -10.68
N THR A 11 18.52 15.92 -10.29
CA THR A 11 18.76 14.86 -9.31
C THR A 11 20.13 15.03 -8.64
N ASP A 12 20.22 14.63 -7.38
CA ASP A 12 21.46 14.49 -6.63
C ASP A 12 22.10 13.10 -6.79
N GLU A 13 21.46 12.20 -7.51
CA GLU A 13 21.90 10.82 -7.71
C GLU A 13 22.92 10.71 -8.84
N THR A 14 23.60 9.56 -8.89
CA THR A 14 24.54 9.26 -9.98
C THR A 14 23.76 8.88 -11.24
N VAL A 15 23.77 9.75 -12.23
CA VAL A 15 23.05 9.55 -13.49
C VAL A 15 23.68 8.43 -14.31
N GLN A 16 22.89 7.43 -14.64
CA GLN A 16 23.25 6.33 -15.51
C GLN A 16 22.96 6.66 -17.00
N ASN A 17 23.56 5.90 -17.93
CA ASN A 17 23.19 5.99 -19.33
C ASN A 17 21.75 5.50 -19.54
N ASN A 18 21.00 6.20 -20.36
CA ASN A 18 19.59 5.98 -20.67
C ASN A 18 18.61 6.38 -19.54
N SER A 19 19.06 7.15 -18.54
CA SER A 19 18.15 7.88 -17.65
C SER A 19 17.45 9.00 -18.43
N LEU A 20 16.25 9.38 -17.98
CA LEU A 20 15.39 10.37 -18.61
C LEU A 20 15.00 11.46 -17.62
N VAL A 21 14.61 12.60 -18.14
CA VAL A 21 13.91 13.65 -17.36
C VAL A 21 12.63 14.02 -18.11
N VAL A 22 11.51 14.03 -17.40
CA VAL A 22 10.24 14.58 -17.88
C VAL A 22 10.05 15.94 -17.19
N GLU A 23 9.72 16.96 -17.95
CA GLU A 23 9.57 18.34 -17.44
C GLU A 23 8.28 18.96 -17.98
N CYS A 24 7.53 19.62 -17.11
CA CYS A 24 6.38 20.43 -17.45
C CYS A 24 6.30 21.67 -16.55
N GLY A 25 6.48 22.87 -17.14
CA GLY A 25 6.51 24.12 -16.39
C GLY A 25 7.69 24.18 -15.41
N GLU A 26 7.40 24.25 -14.12
CA GLU A 26 8.40 24.27 -13.05
C GLU A 26 8.64 22.89 -12.41
N ARG A 27 7.87 21.87 -12.79
CA ARG A 27 7.98 20.52 -12.25
C ARG A 27 8.78 19.63 -13.19
N SER A 28 9.62 18.79 -12.59
CA SER A 28 10.39 17.78 -13.31
C SER A 28 10.44 16.48 -12.51
N ARG A 29 10.52 15.35 -13.22
CA ARG A 29 10.75 14.03 -12.64
C ARG A 29 11.93 13.38 -13.35
N PHE A 30 12.91 12.98 -12.58
CA PHE A 30 14.02 12.16 -13.05
C PHE A 30 13.60 10.69 -13.03
N ILE A 31 13.94 9.97 -14.08
CA ILE A 31 13.70 8.53 -14.23
C ILE A 31 15.06 7.89 -14.42
N ASP A 32 15.48 7.06 -13.49
CA ASP A 32 16.75 6.37 -13.62
C ASP A 32 16.63 5.13 -14.52
N TYR A 33 17.77 4.57 -14.87
CA TYR A 33 17.85 3.33 -15.65
C TYR A 33 17.14 2.17 -14.96
N ASP A 34 17.26 2.07 -13.63
CA ASP A 34 16.69 0.99 -12.83
C ASP A 34 15.16 1.11 -12.68
N ASP A 35 14.57 2.29 -12.89
CA ASP A 35 13.11 2.48 -13.00
C ASP A 35 12.55 1.90 -14.30
N ILE A 36 13.37 1.95 -15.37
CA ILE A 36 12.99 1.47 -16.71
C ILE A 36 13.24 -0.03 -16.87
N TYR A 37 14.33 -0.52 -16.27
CA TYR A 37 14.75 -1.92 -16.33
C TYR A 37 14.77 -2.55 -14.94
N VAL A 38 13.59 -3.01 -14.51
CA VAL A 38 13.37 -3.57 -13.18
C VAL A 38 14.01 -4.95 -13.08
N GLN A 39 14.88 -5.15 -12.08
CA GLN A 39 15.51 -6.44 -11.81
C GLN A 39 14.72 -7.22 -10.78
N GLU A 40 14.20 -8.37 -11.16
CA GLU A 40 13.51 -9.30 -10.28
C GLU A 40 14.42 -10.48 -9.92
N ALA A 41 14.59 -10.70 -8.63
CA ALA A 41 15.32 -11.87 -8.12
C ALA A 41 14.36 -13.05 -7.96
N ASN A 42 14.62 -14.14 -8.70
CA ASN A 42 13.91 -15.39 -8.47
C ASN A 42 14.63 -16.22 -7.40
N MET A 43 14.09 -16.22 -6.19
CA MET A 43 14.68 -16.92 -5.03
C MET A 43 14.73 -18.43 -5.19
N TYR A 44 13.88 -19.03 -6.05
CA TYR A 44 13.87 -20.47 -6.27
C TYR A 44 14.92 -20.94 -7.27
N SER A 45 15.22 -20.13 -8.27
CA SER A 45 16.21 -20.46 -9.32
C SER A 45 17.56 -19.79 -9.13
N TYR A 46 17.69 -18.92 -8.12
CA TYR A 46 18.87 -18.05 -7.92
C TYR A 46 19.28 -17.29 -9.18
N SER A 47 18.28 -16.88 -9.97
CA SER A 47 18.48 -16.11 -11.20
C SER A 47 17.85 -14.73 -11.07
N TYR A 48 18.36 -13.79 -11.85
CA TYR A 48 17.74 -12.48 -12.03
C TYR A 48 17.08 -12.44 -13.41
N SER A 49 15.85 -11.93 -13.45
CA SER A 49 15.21 -11.52 -14.69
C SER A 49 15.16 -9.99 -14.73
N THR A 50 15.29 -9.43 -15.92
CA THR A 50 15.12 -7.99 -16.12
C THR A 50 13.86 -7.80 -16.94
N SER A 51 12.88 -7.09 -16.40
CA SER A 51 11.68 -6.66 -17.09
C SER A 51 11.83 -5.22 -17.57
N PHE A 52 11.14 -4.87 -18.67
CA PHE A 52 11.12 -3.51 -19.21
C PHE A 52 9.81 -2.83 -18.80
N ASP A 53 9.91 -1.78 -18.00
CA ASP A 53 8.77 -0.98 -17.49
C ASP A 53 8.87 0.48 -17.95
N GLY A 54 9.40 0.72 -19.14
CA GLY A 54 9.55 2.08 -19.64
C GLY A 54 8.22 2.82 -19.87
N GLU A 55 7.13 2.08 -20.16
CA GLU A 55 5.80 2.69 -20.29
C GLU A 55 5.30 3.17 -18.92
N GLY A 56 5.37 2.33 -17.88
CA GLY A 56 4.96 2.69 -16.52
C GLY A 56 5.76 3.87 -15.98
N ALA A 57 7.09 3.81 -16.05
CA ALA A 57 7.98 4.87 -15.55
C ALA A 57 7.75 6.23 -16.24
N ILE A 58 7.60 6.24 -17.59
CA ILE A 58 7.37 7.48 -18.33
C ILE A 58 5.96 8.03 -18.09
N THR A 59 4.93 7.17 -18.04
CA THR A 59 3.53 7.59 -17.78
C THR A 59 3.39 8.18 -16.39
N SER A 60 3.96 7.51 -15.37
CA SER A 60 4.00 8.02 -14.01
C SER A 60 4.68 9.38 -13.92
N ALA A 61 5.82 9.55 -14.60
CA ALA A 61 6.54 10.83 -14.61
C ALA A 61 5.76 11.94 -15.33
N ILE A 62 5.03 11.63 -16.41
CA ILE A 62 4.16 12.59 -17.10
C ILE A 62 3.01 13.01 -16.19
N ASP A 63 2.38 12.05 -15.53
CA ASP A 63 1.30 12.30 -14.58
C ASP A 63 1.78 13.19 -13.44
N TYR A 64 2.92 12.88 -12.84
CA TYR A 64 3.54 13.70 -11.79
C TYR A 64 3.74 15.15 -12.19
N VAL A 65 4.33 15.42 -13.37
CA VAL A 65 4.64 16.81 -13.77
C VAL A 65 3.42 17.59 -14.25
N THR A 66 2.32 16.91 -14.57
CA THR A 66 1.08 17.54 -15.06
C THR A 66 -0.02 17.64 -14.01
N THR A 67 0.06 16.88 -12.91
CA THR A 67 -0.92 16.87 -11.81
C THR A 67 -0.43 17.79 -10.70
N GLU A 68 -1.20 18.82 -10.35
CA GLU A 68 -0.85 19.78 -9.28
C GLU A 68 -1.22 19.26 -7.90
N ASP A 69 -2.28 18.45 -7.81
CA ASP A 69 -2.88 17.95 -6.56
C ASP A 69 -2.70 16.43 -6.51
N LEU A 70 -1.62 15.98 -5.87
CA LEU A 70 -1.29 14.56 -5.76
C LEU A 70 -2.06 13.92 -4.60
N PRO A 71 -2.50 12.64 -4.76
CA PRO A 71 -3.17 11.92 -3.69
C PRO A 71 -2.34 11.86 -2.41
N GLN A 72 -2.98 12.07 -1.26
CA GLN A 72 -2.35 12.12 0.05
C GLN A 72 -2.70 10.88 0.87
N LEU A 73 -1.73 10.00 1.10
CA LEU A 73 -1.84 8.84 1.97
C LEU A 73 -1.28 9.17 3.36
N TYR A 74 -2.10 9.01 4.37
CA TYR A 74 -1.68 9.13 5.76
C TYR A 74 -1.54 7.76 6.39
N VAL A 75 -0.33 7.41 6.80
CA VAL A 75 -0.04 6.15 7.49
C VAL A 75 -0.18 6.38 9.00
N LEU A 76 -1.09 5.64 9.63
CA LEU A 76 -1.29 5.71 11.07
C LEU A 76 -0.07 5.15 11.80
N GLU A 77 0.38 5.84 12.82
CA GLU A 77 1.43 5.43 13.75
C GLU A 77 1.05 5.75 15.20
N GLY A 78 1.61 4.99 16.14
CA GLY A 78 1.40 5.17 17.58
C GLY A 78 0.90 3.91 18.30
N HIS A 79 0.50 2.88 17.55
CA HIS A 79 -0.07 1.63 18.07
C HIS A 79 0.84 0.43 17.82
N GLY A 80 2.15 0.68 17.56
CA GLY A 80 3.15 -0.33 17.29
C GLY A 80 2.97 -1.01 15.94
N GLU A 81 2.54 -0.24 14.97
CA GLU A 81 2.43 -0.63 13.57
C GLU A 81 3.77 -1.13 13.04
N LYS A 82 3.72 -2.01 12.06
CA LYS A 82 4.93 -2.43 11.35
C LYS A 82 5.30 -1.42 10.27
N ASP A 83 6.60 -1.35 9.98
CA ASP A 83 7.07 -0.61 8.81
C ASP A 83 6.46 -1.19 7.53
N LEU A 84 6.03 -0.32 6.62
CA LEU A 84 5.59 -0.75 5.30
C LEU A 84 6.74 -1.44 4.56
N PRO A 85 6.49 -2.57 3.88
CA PRO A 85 7.49 -3.21 3.02
C PRO A 85 8.05 -2.23 1.98
N GLU A 86 9.35 -2.30 1.73
CA GLU A 86 10.03 -1.36 0.83
C GLU A 86 9.41 -1.35 -0.58
N ASN A 87 9.16 -2.54 -1.14
CA ASN A 87 8.50 -2.66 -2.44
C ASN A 87 7.09 -2.06 -2.49
N PHE A 88 6.39 -1.99 -1.35
CA PHE A 88 5.09 -1.34 -1.26
C PHE A 88 5.24 0.19 -1.24
N LYS A 89 6.24 0.71 -0.52
CA LYS A 89 6.57 2.14 -0.52
C LYS A 89 6.99 2.61 -1.93
N GLU A 90 7.87 1.85 -2.59
CA GLU A 90 8.30 2.11 -3.96
C GLU A 90 7.10 2.15 -4.93
N GLN A 91 6.13 1.24 -4.77
CA GLN A 91 4.93 1.24 -5.61
C GLN A 91 4.03 2.45 -5.33
N ILE A 92 3.83 2.84 -4.07
CA ILE A 92 3.09 4.05 -3.69
C ILE A 92 3.74 5.29 -4.33
N GLU A 93 5.07 5.39 -4.24
CA GLU A 93 5.82 6.51 -4.84
C GLU A 93 5.71 6.51 -6.38
N LYS A 94 5.76 5.34 -7.00
CA LYS A 94 5.61 5.17 -8.45
C LYS A 94 4.23 5.60 -8.95
N GLU A 95 3.19 5.42 -8.14
CA GLU A 95 1.83 5.89 -8.41
C GLU A 95 1.63 7.38 -8.05
N ASN A 96 2.69 8.12 -7.73
CA ASN A 96 2.68 9.54 -7.35
C ASN A 96 1.78 9.85 -6.13
N ILE A 97 1.66 8.91 -5.20
CA ILE A 97 0.93 9.10 -3.96
C ILE A 97 1.89 9.64 -2.90
N GLU A 98 1.62 10.82 -2.37
CA GLU A 98 2.41 11.39 -1.28
C GLU A 98 2.07 10.70 0.05
N THR A 99 3.11 10.26 0.77
CA THR A 99 2.93 9.54 2.04
C THR A 99 3.28 10.43 3.21
N ASN A 100 2.36 10.54 4.16
CA ASN A 100 2.49 11.30 5.40
C ASN A 100 2.29 10.38 6.61
N THR A 101 2.89 10.70 7.74
CA THR A 101 2.65 9.99 9.00
C THR A 101 1.56 10.69 9.80
N LEU A 102 0.62 9.91 10.38
CA LEU A 102 -0.46 10.40 11.23
C LEU A 102 -0.35 9.81 12.62
N PHE A 103 -0.20 10.69 13.62
CA PHE A 103 -0.35 10.34 15.04
C PHE A 103 -1.63 10.96 15.56
N LEU A 104 -2.69 10.18 15.75
CA LEU A 104 -4.00 10.70 16.18
C LEU A 104 -3.94 11.40 17.54
N LEU A 105 -3.08 10.93 18.45
CA LEU A 105 -2.87 11.59 19.75
C LEU A 105 -2.26 12.99 19.66
N ASN A 106 -1.69 13.36 18.54
CA ASN A 106 -0.99 14.64 18.35
C ASN A 106 -1.82 15.68 17.59
N VAL A 107 -3.02 15.31 17.15
CA VAL A 107 -3.90 16.18 16.34
C VAL A 107 -5.27 16.32 17.00
N ASP A 108 -5.89 17.47 16.85
CA ASP A 108 -7.27 17.69 17.30
C ASP A 108 -8.30 17.16 16.30
N ALA A 109 -7.89 17.02 15.04
CA ALA A 109 -8.68 16.46 13.93
C ALA A 109 -7.74 15.90 12.85
N ILE A 110 -8.24 14.97 12.05
CA ILE A 110 -7.52 14.45 10.88
C ILE A 110 -7.38 15.58 9.85
N PRO A 111 -6.20 15.73 9.20
CA PRO A 111 -5.97 16.75 8.18
C PRO A 111 -6.99 16.67 7.03
N GLU A 112 -7.48 17.82 6.58
CA GLU A 112 -8.47 17.90 5.49
C GLU A 112 -7.89 17.40 4.15
N GLU A 113 -6.58 17.47 3.98
CA GLU A 113 -5.86 16.97 2.82
C GLU A 113 -5.67 15.45 2.80
N ALA A 114 -6.01 14.73 3.87
CA ALA A 114 -5.92 13.27 3.90
C ALA A 114 -6.98 12.64 2.98
N ASP A 115 -6.54 12.07 1.86
CA ASP A 115 -7.42 11.33 0.95
C ASP A 115 -7.70 9.90 1.42
N VAL A 116 -6.67 9.28 2.00
CA VAL A 116 -6.73 7.91 2.53
C VAL A 116 -5.92 7.80 3.80
N ILE A 117 -6.44 7.11 4.80
CA ILE A 117 -5.70 6.68 5.98
C ILE A 117 -5.42 5.18 5.88
N LEU A 118 -4.13 4.82 5.98
CA LEU A 118 -3.69 3.43 6.05
C LEU A 118 -3.40 3.05 7.51
N ILE A 119 -4.06 2.00 7.97
CA ILE A 119 -3.77 1.32 9.25
C ILE A 119 -3.10 0.00 8.92
N TYR A 120 -1.78 -0.11 9.21
CA TYR A 120 -0.97 -1.24 8.78
C TYR A 120 -0.41 -2.04 9.94
N GLU A 121 -0.95 -3.23 10.17
CA GLU A 121 -0.53 -4.20 11.20
C GLU A 121 -0.26 -3.58 12.59
N PRO A 122 -1.23 -2.88 13.21
CA PRO A 122 -1.09 -2.36 14.56
C PRO A 122 -0.93 -3.52 15.55
N SER A 123 -0.06 -3.37 16.54
CA SER A 123 0.17 -4.37 17.58
C SER A 123 -0.59 -4.09 18.89
N SER A 124 -1.10 -2.88 19.07
CA SER A 124 -1.97 -2.47 20.17
C SER A 124 -3.22 -1.77 19.65
N ASP A 125 -4.28 -1.83 20.42
CA ASP A 125 -5.56 -1.25 20.04
C ASP A 125 -5.55 0.28 20.08
N LEU A 126 -6.44 0.89 19.32
CA LEU A 126 -6.74 2.30 19.35
C LEU A 126 -7.58 2.64 20.59
N SER A 127 -7.54 3.89 21.04
CA SER A 127 -8.48 4.38 22.05
C SER A 127 -9.87 4.64 21.44
N GLU A 128 -10.89 4.75 22.28
CA GLU A 128 -12.25 5.10 21.84
C GLU A 128 -12.27 6.46 21.11
N GLU A 129 -11.51 7.44 21.63
CA GLU A 129 -11.42 8.78 21.03
C GLU A 129 -10.77 8.75 19.64
N GLU A 130 -9.76 7.91 19.42
CA GLU A 130 -9.10 7.76 18.12
C GLU A 130 -10.02 7.09 17.10
N VAL A 131 -10.78 6.08 17.54
CA VAL A 131 -11.81 5.43 16.72
C VAL A 131 -12.91 6.41 16.33
N ASP A 132 -13.36 7.24 17.27
CA ASP A 132 -14.36 8.28 16.98
C ASP A 132 -13.86 9.28 15.93
N MET A 133 -12.56 9.66 15.95
CA MET A 133 -11.95 10.51 14.93
C MET A 133 -11.93 9.83 13.56
N LEU A 134 -11.55 8.55 13.49
CA LEU A 134 -11.54 7.77 12.25
C LEU A 134 -12.95 7.55 11.71
N TYR A 135 -13.91 7.29 12.58
CA TYR A 135 -15.32 7.15 12.20
C TYR A 135 -15.86 8.45 11.61
N GLN A 136 -15.62 9.59 12.28
CA GLN A 136 -16.05 10.88 11.76
C GLN A 136 -15.40 11.23 10.42
N TYR A 137 -14.10 10.96 10.27
CA TYR A 137 -13.38 11.14 9.00
C TYR A 137 -14.02 10.32 7.87
N ALA A 138 -14.37 9.07 8.13
CA ALA A 138 -15.01 8.21 7.12
C ALA A 138 -16.45 8.64 6.81
N GLU A 139 -17.23 9.10 7.82
CA GLU A 139 -18.57 9.67 7.62
C GLU A 139 -18.54 10.96 6.76
N ASP A 140 -17.46 11.75 6.87
CA ASP A 140 -17.24 12.95 6.08
C ASP A 140 -16.73 12.64 4.64
N GLY A 141 -16.59 11.36 4.29
CA GLY A 141 -16.22 10.87 2.96
C GLY A 141 -14.74 10.47 2.80
N GLY A 142 -13.98 10.48 3.89
CA GLY A 142 -12.61 9.97 3.93
C GLY A 142 -12.57 8.46 3.69
N LYS A 143 -11.42 7.94 3.33
CA LYS A 143 -11.23 6.52 2.98
C LYS A 143 -10.27 5.85 3.96
N LEU A 144 -10.64 4.68 4.43
CA LEU A 144 -9.82 3.87 5.31
C LEU A 144 -9.33 2.61 4.56
N LEU A 145 -8.02 2.39 4.56
CA LEU A 145 -7.42 1.14 4.14
C LEU A 145 -6.87 0.43 5.39
N VAL A 146 -7.56 -0.62 5.83
CA VAL A 146 -7.20 -1.34 7.04
C VAL A 146 -6.58 -2.69 6.70
N MET A 147 -5.32 -2.83 7.02
CA MET A 147 -4.54 -4.07 6.90
C MET A 147 -4.18 -4.53 8.32
N ALA A 148 -5.15 -5.05 9.03
CA ALA A 148 -4.97 -5.60 10.38
C ALA A 148 -5.02 -7.13 10.34
N GLY A 149 -4.49 -7.74 11.39
CA GLY A 149 -4.47 -9.18 11.57
C GLY A 149 -4.43 -9.55 13.05
N PRO A 150 -4.33 -10.83 13.38
CA PRO A 150 -4.27 -11.27 14.75
C PRO A 150 -3.02 -10.71 15.44
N THR A 151 -3.20 -10.07 16.58
CA THR A 151 -2.10 -9.62 17.43
C THR A 151 -1.52 -10.75 18.27
N GLN A 152 -0.26 -10.64 18.68
CA GLN A 152 0.35 -11.63 19.57
C GLN A 152 -0.14 -11.50 21.02
N ASP A 153 -0.37 -10.27 21.46
CA ASP A 153 -0.82 -9.93 22.81
C ASP A 153 -2.02 -8.99 22.73
N GLY A 154 -3.15 -9.41 23.33
CA GLY A 154 -4.37 -8.62 23.36
C GLY A 154 -5.25 -8.78 22.12
N THR A 155 -6.21 -7.88 22.00
CA THR A 155 -7.18 -7.80 20.90
C THR A 155 -7.26 -6.35 20.41
N LEU A 156 -7.73 -6.14 19.20
CA LEU A 156 -7.97 -4.81 18.60
C LEU A 156 -9.48 -4.50 18.68
N GLU A 157 -10.05 -4.56 19.88
CA GLU A 157 -11.52 -4.48 20.08
C GLU A 157 -12.11 -3.18 19.53
N ASN A 158 -11.45 -2.05 19.76
CA ASN A 158 -11.94 -0.75 19.30
C ASN A 158 -11.80 -0.62 17.77
N LEU A 159 -10.67 -1.05 17.20
CA LEU A 159 -10.49 -1.07 15.74
C LEU A 159 -11.50 -2.02 15.08
N TYR A 160 -11.73 -3.20 15.63
CA TYR A 160 -12.71 -4.13 15.09
C TYR A 160 -14.14 -3.62 15.25
N GLY A 161 -14.45 -2.92 16.35
CA GLY A 161 -15.72 -2.21 16.53
C GLY A 161 -15.96 -1.12 15.46
N LEU A 162 -14.91 -0.45 15.00
CA LEU A 162 -15.00 0.46 13.85
C LEU A 162 -15.40 -0.30 12.57
N LEU A 163 -14.81 -1.47 12.31
CA LEU A 163 -15.14 -2.27 11.12
C LEU A 163 -16.56 -2.84 11.17
N GLU A 164 -17.08 -3.16 12.35
CA GLU A 164 -18.46 -3.63 12.52
C GLU A 164 -19.49 -2.60 12.07
N ASN A 165 -19.22 -1.29 12.22
CA ASN A 165 -20.08 -0.23 11.71
C ASN A 165 -20.25 -0.26 10.18
N TYR A 166 -19.27 -0.87 9.48
CA TYR A 166 -19.30 -1.07 8.02
C TYR A 166 -19.69 -2.52 7.65
N GLY A 167 -20.24 -3.29 8.58
CA GLY A 167 -20.72 -4.65 8.34
C GLY A 167 -19.62 -5.70 8.24
N VAL A 168 -18.43 -5.42 8.74
CA VAL A 168 -17.31 -6.36 8.75
C VAL A 168 -17.07 -6.84 10.18
N GLU A 169 -17.41 -8.11 10.46
CA GLU A 169 -17.14 -8.78 11.73
C GLU A 169 -15.86 -9.61 11.64
N THR A 170 -14.95 -9.49 12.60
CA THR A 170 -13.71 -10.26 12.62
C THR A 170 -13.87 -11.53 13.44
N CYS A 171 -13.26 -12.64 12.97
CA CYS A 171 -13.24 -13.90 13.70
C CYS A 171 -12.01 -13.99 14.60
N GLU A 172 -12.13 -14.63 15.75
CA GLU A 172 -10.96 -14.94 16.60
C GLU A 172 -10.02 -15.93 15.92
N GLY A 173 -8.71 -15.73 16.11
CA GLY A 173 -7.65 -16.64 15.66
C GLY A 173 -7.23 -16.43 14.21
N ILE A 174 -6.66 -17.48 13.64
CA ILE A 174 -6.13 -17.48 12.26
C ILE A 174 -6.87 -18.49 11.39
N VAL A 175 -6.95 -18.20 10.11
CA VAL A 175 -7.49 -19.14 9.11
C VAL A 175 -6.47 -20.23 8.81
N VAL A 176 -6.91 -21.47 8.85
CA VAL A 176 -6.12 -22.65 8.49
C VAL A 176 -6.84 -23.42 7.40
N GLU A 177 -6.20 -23.57 6.25
CA GLU A 177 -6.77 -24.25 5.08
C GLU A 177 -6.49 -25.75 5.12
N GLY A 178 -7.52 -26.53 4.89
CA GLY A 178 -7.44 -28.00 4.85
C GLY A 178 -7.14 -28.57 3.45
N ASN A 179 -7.43 -27.84 2.38
CA ASN A 179 -7.16 -28.26 1.01
C ASN A 179 -5.75 -27.83 0.58
N ARG A 180 -4.93 -28.82 0.16
CA ARG A 180 -3.53 -28.59 -0.24
C ARG A 180 -3.37 -27.65 -1.43
N ASP A 181 -4.36 -27.51 -2.25
CA ASP A 181 -4.32 -26.68 -3.46
C ASP A 181 -4.50 -25.18 -3.15
N ASN A 182 -5.02 -24.84 -1.96
CA ASN A 182 -5.33 -23.45 -1.57
C ASN A 182 -4.34 -22.87 -0.56
N TYR A 183 -3.19 -23.48 -0.35
CA TYR A 183 -2.11 -22.92 0.49
C TYR A 183 -0.73 -23.30 -0.04
N THR A 184 0.27 -22.47 0.28
CA THR A 184 1.68 -22.78 0.02
C THR A 184 2.29 -23.42 1.27
N MET A 185 3.47 -23.90 1.23
CA MET A 185 4.32 -24.44 2.30
C MET A 185 3.58 -24.97 3.54
N GLN A 186 2.73 -24.17 4.19
CA GLN A 186 2.00 -24.50 5.42
C GLN A 186 0.53 -24.06 5.34
N PRO A 187 -0.41 -24.77 6.05
CA PRO A 187 -1.85 -24.50 5.98
C PRO A 187 -2.33 -23.09 6.38
N HIS A 188 -1.51 -22.31 7.05
CA HIS A 188 -1.81 -20.94 7.43
C HIS A 188 -1.21 -19.90 6.46
N ILE A 189 -0.62 -20.35 5.35
CA ILE A 189 -0.13 -19.49 4.27
C ILE A 189 -1.08 -19.67 3.09
N LEU A 190 -2.12 -18.88 3.09
CA LEU A 190 -3.26 -19.04 2.19
C LEU A 190 -2.97 -18.55 0.77
N LEU A 191 -3.62 -19.19 -0.18
CA LEU A 191 -3.78 -18.76 -1.58
C LEU A 191 -5.27 -18.55 -1.83
N PRO A 192 -5.86 -17.41 -1.43
CA PRO A 192 -7.27 -17.17 -1.62
C PRO A 192 -7.61 -17.01 -3.11
N GLU A 193 -8.83 -17.46 -3.47
CA GLU A 193 -9.40 -17.13 -4.77
C GLU A 193 -9.78 -15.64 -4.80
N MET A 194 -9.49 -14.97 -5.90
CA MET A 194 -9.89 -13.60 -6.13
C MET A 194 -11.20 -13.54 -6.89
N SER A 195 -12.11 -12.68 -6.43
CA SER A 195 -13.32 -12.35 -7.20
C SER A 195 -12.94 -11.38 -8.32
N SER A 196 -13.56 -11.56 -9.51
CA SER A 196 -13.34 -10.66 -10.65
C SER A 196 -13.87 -9.25 -10.37
N ASN A 197 -13.01 -8.26 -10.51
CA ASN A 197 -13.30 -6.82 -10.50
C ASN A 197 -12.14 -6.04 -11.12
N GLU A 198 -12.28 -4.72 -11.25
CA GLU A 198 -11.28 -3.86 -11.92
C GLU A 198 -9.87 -3.96 -11.31
N ILE A 199 -9.77 -4.27 -10.00
CA ILE A 199 -8.46 -4.38 -9.30
C ILE A 199 -7.83 -5.75 -9.54
N THR A 200 -8.62 -6.82 -9.59
CA THR A 200 -8.14 -8.19 -9.59
C THR A 200 -8.10 -8.86 -10.95
N ASP A 201 -8.80 -8.34 -11.95
CA ASP A 201 -8.93 -8.98 -13.27
C ASP A 201 -7.57 -9.22 -13.94
N SER A 202 -6.66 -8.26 -13.91
CA SER A 202 -5.32 -8.41 -14.48
C SER A 202 -4.50 -9.49 -13.77
N LEU A 203 -4.62 -9.60 -12.45
CA LEU A 203 -3.93 -10.63 -11.67
C LEU A 203 -4.49 -12.03 -11.99
N ILE A 204 -5.83 -12.13 -12.15
CA ILE A 204 -6.50 -13.39 -12.51
C ILE A 204 -6.11 -13.83 -13.92
N GLU A 205 -6.08 -12.93 -14.89
CA GLU A 205 -5.68 -13.21 -16.27
C GLU A 205 -4.24 -13.72 -16.38
N GLU A 206 -3.33 -13.14 -15.59
CA GLU A 206 -1.91 -13.52 -15.54
C GLU A 206 -1.63 -14.71 -14.60
N ASN A 207 -2.65 -15.26 -13.95
CA ASN A 207 -2.56 -16.38 -12.97
C ASN A 207 -1.69 -16.04 -11.76
N TYR A 208 -1.70 -14.80 -11.29
CA TYR A 208 -1.12 -14.44 -10.01
C TYR A 208 -2.09 -14.77 -8.87
N TYR A 209 -1.54 -15.18 -7.74
CA TYR A 209 -2.30 -15.48 -6.53
C TYR A 209 -1.71 -14.69 -5.35
N PRO A 210 -2.54 -13.99 -4.58
CA PRO A 210 -2.07 -13.35 -3.36
C PRO A 210 -1.61 -14.43 -2.37
N ASN A 211 -0.50 -14.17 -1.71
CA ASN A 211 0.02 -15.02 -0.65
C ASN A 211 -0.29 -14.35 0.69
N MET A 212 -1.20 -14.93 1.45
CA MET A 212 -1.71 -14.36 2.70
C MET A 212 -1.31 -15.22 3.90
N PRO A 213 -0.16 -14.95 4.52
CA PRO A 213 0.26 -15.65 5.73
C PRO A 213 -0.47 -15.11 6.97
N ILE A 214 -0.86 -16.03 7.86
CA ILE A 214 -1.40 -15.72 9.19
C ILE A 214 -2.61 -14.75 9.12
N SER A 215 -3.54 -15.02 8.23
CA SER A 215 -4.71 -14.18 8.01
C SER A 215 -5.81 -14.46 9.04
N GLN A 216 -6.52 -13.43 9.43
CA GLN A 216 -7.72 -13.51 10.25
C GLN A 216 -8.96 -13.67 9.37
N GLY A 217 -9.95 -14.39 9.84
CA GLY A 217 -11.23 -14.54 9.14
C GLY A 217 -12.10 -13.30 9.34
N MET A 218 -12.89 -12.97 8.32
CA MET A 218 -13.89 -11.89 8.36
C MET A 218 -15.23 -12.42 7.87
N ILE A 219 -16.30 -11.92 8.47
CA ILE A 219 -17.69 -12.17 8.07
C ILE A 219 -18.28 -10.86 7.60
N ILE A 220 -18.83 -10.85 6.39
CA ILE A 220 -19.53 -9.70 5.84
C ILE A 220 -21.00 -9.84 6.15
N ASN A 221 -21.58 -8.88 6.86
CA ASN A 221 -23.00 -8.80 7.20
C ASN A 221 -23.69 -7.88 6.19
N ASP A 222 -24.44 -8.46 5.26
CA ASP A 222 -25.19 -7.74 4.19
C ASP A 222 -26.34 -6.84 4.70
N GLU A 223 -26.64 -6.87 6.01
CA GLU A 223 -27.74 -6.11 6.61
C GLU A 223 -27.34 -4.68 7.08
N SER A 224 -26.06 -4.32 6.98
CA SER A 224 -25.52 -3.01 7.32
C SER A 224 -25.45 -2.12 6.07
N GLY A 225 -26.55 -1.54 5.68
CA GLY A 225 -26.66 -0.61 4.54
C GLY A 225 -27.57 0.54 4.88
#